data_b48819f6ee8e2bf98259a12b1c026258
#
_entry.id   b48819f6ee8e2bf98259a12b1c026258
#
_cell.length_a   1.000
_cell.length_b   1.000
_cell.length_c   1.000
_cell.angle_alpha   90.00
_cell.angle_beta   90.00
_cell.angle_gamma   90.00
#
_symmetry.space_group_name_H-M   'P 1'
#
loop_
_entity.id
_entity.type
_entity.pdbx_description
1 polymer ?
#
loop_
_entity_poly.entity_id
_entity_poly.type
_entity_poly.pdbx_seq_one_letter_code
_entity_poly.pdbx_strand_id
1 'polypeptide(L)'
;MTFMKGLPLLLLVASLCSHAALQPDRTRIVFNANDKATSLRVDNRSDKLPYLAYSWLENEKGEKSDDLLVALPPIQRLEPKATTQVRIVKQASTAKLPGDRETLFFYNMREIPPAPEKNSDHAVLQVAIQSRIKVFWRPAALRKKAGEKVELQLQVSQLGNQLTLKNPTAYYLTIAYLGRNEKGVFPGFKTVMIAPFSTVNTNTGSYSGSQFYLGYMDDYGALRMTTLNCSGECRLQAVEAKK
;
A
#
# COMPACT_ATOMS: atom_id res chain seq x y z
N MET A 1 17.75 -26.40 -57.08
CA MET A 1 17.01 -25.33 -56.34
C MET A 1 16.63 -25.88 -54.97
N THR A 2 17.47 -25.57 -53.98
CA THR A 2 17.31 -26.12 -52.60
C THR A 2 16.75 -25.03 -51.72
N PHE A 3 15.49 -25.17 -51.29
CA PHE A 3 14.82 -24.27 -50.32
C PHE A 3 15.36 -24.50 -48.92
N MET A 4 16.18 -23.59 -48.44
CA MET A 4 16.56 -23.51 -47.03
C MET A 4 15.38 -22.99 -46.19
N LYS A 5 14.75 -23.87 -45.42
CA LYS A 5 13.73 -23.52 -44.44
C LYS A 5 14.41 -22.85 -43.23
N GLY A 6 14.30 -21.52 -43.12
CA GLY A 6 14.73 -20.79 -41.95
C GLY A 6 13.87 -21.15 -40.76
N LEU A 7 14.48 -21.70 -39.70
CA LEU A 7 13.88 -21.98 -38.40
C LEU A 7 13.81 -20.65 -37.63
N PRO A 8 12.64 -20.15 -37.24
CA PRO A 8 12.58 -18.94 -36.39
C PRO A 8 13.12 -19.30 -35.00
N LEU A 9 14.24 -18.68 -34.64
CA LEU A 9 14.82 -18.73 -33.31
C LEU A 9 13.87 -17.98 -32.32
N LEU A 10 13.05 -18.74 -31.61
CA LEU A 10 12.16 -18.23 -30.61
C LEU A 10 13.02 -17.79 -29.40
N LEU A 11 13.36 -16.51 -29.31
CA LEU A 11 14.00 -15.94 -28.13
C LEU A 11 13.01 -16.00 -26.98
N LEU A 12 13.15 -17.04 -26.15
CA LEU A 12 12.46 -17.14 -24.85
C LEU A 12 13.08 -16.11 -23.91
N VAL A 13 12.52 -14.91 -23.86
CA VAL A 13 12.88 -13.89 -22.85
C VAL A 13 12.39 -14.42 -21.51
N ALA A 14 13.26 -15.11 -20.78
CA ALA A 14 13.03 -15.45 -19.38
C ALA A 14 12.95 -14.14 -18.60
N SER A 15 11.72 -13.71 -18.26
CA SER A 15 11.48 -12.59 -17.36
C SER A 15 12.00 -12.98 -15.98
N LEU A 16 13.21 -12.54 -15.65
CA LEU A 16 13.76 -12.65 -14.31
C LEU A 16 12.91 -11.72 -13.42
N CYS A 17 11.93 -12.28 -12.72
CA CYS A 17 11.19 -11.57 -11.69
C CYS A 17 12.18 -11.18 -10.59
N SER A 18 12.68 -9.95 -10.64
CA SER A 18 13.44 -9.36 -9.55
C SER A 18 12.48 -9.11 -8.39
N HIS A 19 12.55 -9.96 -7.38
CA HIS A 19 11.84 -9.75 -6.13
C HIS A 19 12.77 -9.03 -5.15
N ALA A 20 12.20 -8.08 -4.35
CA ALA A 20 12.90 -7.54 -3.20
C ALA A 20 13.32 -8.68 -2.27
N ALA A 21 14.55 -8.65 -1.77
CA ALA A 21 15.06 -9.69 -0.88
C ALA A 21 14.38 -9.59 0.49
N LEU A 22 14.14 -8.39 1.00
CA LEU A 22 13.45 -8.17 2.26
C LEU A 22 11.97 -7.88 2.04
N GLN A 23 11.10 -8.70 2.62
CA GLN A 23 9.66 -8.62 2.47
C GLN A 23 8.95 -8.37 3.80
N PRO A 24 8.29 -7.20 3.97
CA PRO A 24 7.35 -6.97 5.07
C PRO A 24 6.10 -7.86 4.94
N ASP A 25 5.53 -8.29 6.08
CA ASP A 25 4.37 -9.18 6.14
C ASP A 25 3.03 -8.49 5.80
N ARG A 26 3.03 -7.16 5.62
CA ARG A 26 1.83 -6.38 5.38
C ARG A 26 2.08 -5.15 4.52
N THR A 27 1.02 -4.62 3.92
CA THR A 27 1.06 -3.45 3.02
C THR A 27 0.64 -2.15 3.71
N ARG A 28 0.14 -2.24 4.96
CA ARG A 28 -0.26 -1.09 5.79
C ARG A 28 -0.23 -1.45 7.26
N ILE A 29 -0.16 -0.45 8.10
CA ILE A 29 -0.13 -0.59 9.56
C ILE A 29 -1.19 0.36 10.13
N VAL A 30 -2.02 -0.13 11.04
CA VAL A 30 -2.86 0.69 11.90
C VAL A 30 -2.22 0.73 13.27
N PHE A 31 -1.86 1.93 13.73
CA PHE A 31 -1.31 2.14 15.05
C PHE A 31 -2.36 2.86 15.92
N ASN A 32 -3.03 2.12 16.80
CA ASN A 32 -4.00 2.72 17.72
C ASN A 32 -3.28 3.48 18.82
N ALA A 33 -3.71 4.70 19.12
CA ALA A 33 -3.06 5.58 20.09
C ALA A 33 -3.00 5.00 21.52
N ASN A 34 -3.92 4.09 21.89
CA ASN A 34 -3.90 3.39 23.18
C ASN A 34 -2.79 2.35 23.28
N ASP A 35 -2.27 1.87 22.14
CA ASP A 35 -1.21 0.88 22.13
C ASP A 35 0.14 1.56 22.40
N LYS A 36 1.04 0.88 23.12
CA LYS A 36 2.40 1.39 23.37
C LYS A 36 3.29 1.30 22.12
N ALA A 37 3.04 0.32 21.28
CA ALA A 37 3.77 0.06 20.04
C ALA A 37 2.95 -0.83 19.11
N THR A 38 3.31 -0.85 17.85
CA THR A 38 2.89 -1.84 16.86
C THR A 38 4.12 -2.49 16.25
N SER A 39 3.97 -3.64 15.62
CA SER A 39 5.09 -4.38 15.02
C SER A 39 4.73 -4.93 13.66
N LEU A 40 5.73 -5.10 12.81
CA LEU A 40 5.64 -5.84 11.56
C LEU A 40 6.79 -6.83 11.47
N ARG A 41 6.53 -7.94 10.80
CA ARG A 41 7.55 -8.94 10.49
C ARG A 41 8.20 -8.62 9.15
N VAL A 42 9.50 -8.87 9.07
CA VAL A 42 10.30 -8.75 7.85
C VAL A 42 11.02 -10.06 7.61
N ASP A 43 10.83 -10.65 6.44
CA ASP A 43 11.46 -11.89 6.01
C ASP A 43 12.56 -11.59 5.00
N ASN A 44 13.75 -12.19 5.15
CA ASN A 44 14.75 -12.24 4.10
C ASN A 44 14.44 -13.43 3.18
N ARG A 45 14.00 -13.17 1.97
CA ARG A 45 13.64 -14.18 0.97
C ARG A 45 14.83 -14.71 0.18
N SER A 46 16.01 -14.08 0.32
CA SER A 46 17.23 -14.55 -0.33
C SER A 46 17.65 -15.92 0.20
N ASP A 47 18.07 -16.80 -0.69
CA ASP A 47 18.59 -18.11 -0.34
C ASP A 47 20.05 -18.07 0.13
N LYS A 48 20.80 -17.03 -0.28
CA LYS A 48 22.27 -17.03 -0.15
C LYS A 48 22.82 -15.77 0.52
N LEU A 49 22.15 -14.63 0.37
CA LEU A 49 22.73 -13.36 0.76
C LEU A 49 22.07 -12.78 2.01
N PRO A 50 22.86 -12.31 2.99
CA PRO A 50 22.36 -11.49 4.06
C PRO A 50 22.07 -10.08 3.53
N TYR A 51 21.12 -9.38 4.17
CA TYR A 51 20.81 -7.98 3.88
C TYR A 51 20.73 -7.16 5.15
N LEU A 52 21.04 -5.87 5.06
CA LEU A 52 20.72 -4.93 6.13
C LEU A 52 19.34 -4.34 5.85
N ALA A 53 18.44 -4.40 6.84
CA ALA A 53 17.18 -3.69 6.84
C ALA A 53 17.38 -2.35 7.55
N TYR A 54 17.35 -1.25 6.81
CA TYR A 54 17.36 0.10 7.36
C TYR A 54 15.93 0.66 7.37
N SER A 55 15.40 0.96 8.57
CA SER A 55 14.01 1.31 8.82
C SER A 55 13.88 2.69 9.45
N TRP A 56 12.90 3.50 8.94
CA TRP A 56 12.56 4.81 9.51
C TRP A 56 11.11 5.17 9.23
N LEU A 57 10.60 6.20 9.93
CA LEU A 57 9.26 6.74 9.70
C LEU A 57 9.37 8.11 9.04
N GLU A 58 8.38 8.41 8.18
CA GLU A 58 8.18 9.71 7.55
C GLU A 58 6.75 10.20 7.80
N ASN A 59 6.58 11.50 7.91
CA ASN A 59 5.27 12.13 7.89
C ASN A 59 4.69 12.16 6.47
N GLU A 60 3.50 12.73 6.30
CA GLU A 60 2.81 12.83 5.00
C GLU A 60 3.63 13.61 3.96
N LYS A 61 4.47 14.56 4.39
CA LYS A 61 5.33 15.36 3.52
C LYS A 61 6.63 14.64 3.10
N GLY A 62 6.89 13.44 3.64
CA GLY A 62 8.11 12.69 3.39
C GLY A 62 9.30 13.11 4.25
N GLU A 63 9.06 13.88 5.32
CA GLU A 63 10.07 14.28 6.29
C GLU A 63 10.17 13.21 7.39
N LYS A 64 11.38 12.93 7.88
CA LYS A 64 11.56 12.00 9.02
C LYS A 64 10.79 12.50 10.24
N SER A 65 10.13 11.58 10.94
CA SER A 65 9.25 11.87 12.07
C SER A 65 9.66 11.15 13.34
N ASP A 66 10.97 11.08 13.61
CA ASP A 66 11.55 10.38 14.77
C ASP A 66 11.11 10.98 16.12
N ASP A 67 10.62 12.21 16.12
CA ASP A 67 10.00 12.88 17.27
C ASP A 67 8.58 12.38 17.58
N LEU A 68 7.92 11.71 16.63
CA LEU A 68 6.56 11.19 16.76
C LEU A 68 6.56 9.65 16.84
N LEU A 69 7.12 8.98 15.83
CA LEU A 69 7.15 7.52 15.72
C LEU A 69 8.57 7.04 15.36
N VAL A 70 9.04 6.01 16.04
CA VAL A 70 10.39 5.46 15.83
C VAL A 70 10.32 3.98 15.50
N ALA A 71 11.05 3.54 14.47
CA ALA A 71 11.24 2.12 14.14
C ALA A 71 12.44 1.56 14.90
N LEU A 72 12.26 0.43 15.59
CA LEU A 72 13.28 -0.21 16.41
C LEU A 72 13.41 -1.71 16.07
N PRO A 73 14.62 -2.22 15.85
CA PRO A 73 15.85 -1.46 15.67
C PRO A 73 15.87 -0.70 14.33
N PRO A 74 16.55 0.45 14.24
CA PRO A 74 16.57 1.23 12.99
C PRO A 74 17.39 0.54 11.88
N ILE A 75 18.38 -0.24 12.25
CA ILE A 75 19.20 -1.05 11.33
C ILE A 75 19.39 -2.43 11.94
N GLN A 76 19.21 -3.46 11.14
CA GLN A 76 19.53 -4.82 11.52
C GLN A 76 19.93 -5.68 10.32
N ARG A 77 20.84 -6.61 10.57
CA ARG A 77 21.25 -7.60 9.58
C ARG A 77 20.35 -8.82 9.66
N LEU A 78 19.85 -9.25 8.50
CA LEU A 78 19.08 -10.47 8.35
C LEU A 78 19.88 -11.46 7.51
N GLU A 79 20.18 -12.61 8.10
CA GLU A 79 20.79 -13.73 7.39
C GLU A 79 19.83 -14.30 6.32
N PRO A 80 20.33 -15.10 5.36
CA PRO A 80 19.47 -15.77 4.39
C PRO A 80 18.34 -16.54 5.09
N LYS A 81 17.09 -16.40 4.56
CA LYS A 81 15.87 -17.02 5.11
C LYS A 81 15.51 -16.63 6.54
N ALA A 82 16.24 -15.72 7.16
CA ALA A 82 15.91 -15.23 8.50
C ALA A 82 14.68 -14.33 8.49
N THR A 83 13.98 -14.35 9.60
CA THR A 83 12.84 -13.49 9.90
C THR A 83 13.20 -12.60 11.09
N THR A 84 12.76 -11.36 11.04
CA THR A 84 12.87 -10.41 12.15
C THR A 84 11.58 -9.66 12.39
N GLN A 85 11.51 -8.94 13.50
CA GLN A 85 10.42 -8.05 13.84
C GLN A 85 10.94 -6.63 14.01
N VAL A 86 10.32 -5.68 13.31
CA VAL A 86 10.52 -4.26 13.53
C VAL A 86 9.36 -3.74 14.38
N ARG A 87 9.67 -3.05 15.46
CA ARG A 87 8.72 -2.45 16.37
C ARG A 87 8.64 -0.94 16.12
N ILE A 88 7.44 -0.42 15.90
CA ILE A 88 7.18 1.02 15.80
C ILE A 88 6.68 1.48 17.16
N VAL A 89 7.38 2.43 17.76
CA VAL A 89 7.10 2.96 19.11
C VAL A 89 6.68 4.41 18.99
N LYS A 90 5.66 4.81 19.76
CA LYS A 90 5.23 6.21 19.85
C LYS A 90 6.12 6.98 20.82
N GLN A 91 6.37 8.25 20.51
CA GLN A 91 7.03 9.23 21.35
C GLN A 91 5.98 10.10 22.09
N ALA A 92 6.40 10.81 23.13
CA ALA A 92 5.52 11.70 23.88
C ALA A 92 4.85 12.77 23.00
N SER A 93 5.55 13.24 21.96
CA SER A 93 5.05 14.25 21.01
C SER A 93 3.81 13.82 20.23
N THR A 94 3.49 12.52 20.17
CA THR A 94 2.25 12.04 19.55
C THR A 94 0.99 12.56 20.24
N ALA A 95 1.08 13.03 21.48
CA ALA A 95 -0.03 13.68 22.19
C ALA A 95 -0.49 14.99 21.52
N LYS A 96 0.32 15.58 20.66
CA LYS A 96 0.01 16.80 19.87
C LYS A 96 -0.71 16.50 18.57
N LEU A 97 -0.81 15.23 18.16
CA LEU A 97 -1.51 14.85 16.94
C LEU A 97 -3.03 15.06 17.08
N PRO A 98 -3.74 15.35 15.96
CA PRO A 98 -5.19 15.50 15.99
C PRO A 98 -5.87 14.30 16.64
N GLY A 99 -6.81 14.55 17.55
CA GLY A 99 -7.58 13.51 18.24
C GLY A 99 -8.89 13.15 17.53
N ASP A 100 -9.30 13.95 16.54
CA ASP A 100 -10.57 13.85 15.82
C ASP A 100 -10.48 13.10 14.49
N ARG A 101 -9.25 12.77 14.04
CA ARG A 101 -8.99 12.09 12.74
C ARG A 101 -7.70 11.29 12.75
N GLU A 102 -7.56 10.36 11.81
CA GLU A 102 -6.30 9.68 11.57
C GLU A 102 -5.22 10.63 11.08
N THR A 103 -3.96 10.34 11.43
CA THR A 103 -2.77 10.97 10.85
C THR A 103 -1.98 9.95 10.06
N LEU A 104 -1.54 10.33 8.85
CA LEU A 104 -0.78 9.46 7.96
C LEU A 104 0.72 9.61 8.21
N PHE A 105 1.37 8.46 8.35
CA PHE A 105 2.82 8.30 8.30
C PHE A 105 3.18 7.23 7.28
N PHE A 106 4.46 7.13 6.99
CA PHE A 106 5.01 6.07 6.15
C PHE A 106 6.16 5.37 6.88
N TYR A 107 6.05 4.07 7.01
CA TYR A 107 7.19 3.23 7.38
C TYR A 107 7.98 2.93 6.11
N ASN A 108 9.26 3.25 6.13
CA ASN A 108 10.19 2.95 5.06
C ASN A 108 11.16 1.87 5.53
N MET A 109 11.47 0.94 4.66
CA MET A 109 12.50 -0.06 4.84
C MET A 109 13.33 -0.13 3.56
N ARG A 110 14.62 0.17 3.67
CA ARG A 110 15.58 0.00 2.58
C ARG A 110 16.40 -1.24 2.82
N GLU A 111 16.41 -2.14 1.85
CA GLU A 111 17.31 -3.28 1.83
C GLU A 111 18.68 -2.85 1.28
N ILE A 112 19.73 -3.17 2.02
CA ILE A 112 21.10 -2.87 1.63
C ILE A 112 21.80 -4.23 1.43
N PRO A 113 22.20 -4.56 0.19
CA PRO A 113 22.92 -5.79 -0.09
C PRO A 113 24.32 -5.78 0.49
N PRO A 114 24.97 -6.95 0.69
CA PRO A 114 26.35 -7.02 1.10
C PRO A 114 27.27 -6.35 0.08
N ALA A 115 28.42 -5.84 0.54
CA ALA A 115 29.43 -5.30 -0.36
C ALA A 115 29.89 -6.39 -1.36
N PRO A 116 30.19 -6.02 -2.63
CA PRO A 116 30.75 -6.98 -3.59
C PRO A 116 32.12 -7.47 -3.11
N GLU A 117 32.50 -8.67 -3.56
CA GLU A 117 33.84 -9.20 -3.29
C GLU A 117 34.91 -8.29 -3.91
N LYS A 118 35.93 -7.98 -3.11
CA LYS A 118 36.96 -6.99 -3.46
C LYS A 118 37.79 -7.33 -4.72
N ASN A 119 37.74 -8.57 -5.21
CA ASN A 119 38.56 -9.06 -6.32
C ASN A 119 37.73 -9.49 -7.54
N SER A 120 36.52 -8.95 -7.74
CA SER A 120 35.79 -9.22 -8.96
C SER A 120 36.33 -8.36 -10.10
N ASP A 121 36.91 -8.98 -11.13
CA ASP A 121 37.32 -8.30 -12.38
C ASP A 121 36.14 -7.82 -13.23
N HIS A 122 34.91 -7.92 -12.71
CA HIS A 122 33.69 -7.55 -13.40
C HIS A 122 33.04 -6.33 -12.77
N ALA A 123 32.42 -5.48 -13.62
CA ALA A 123 31.58 -4.38 -13.14
C ALA A 123 30.37 -4.95 -12.37
N VAL A 124 30.18 -4.49 -11.13
CA VAL A 124 29.08 -4.94 -10.25
C VAL A 124 28.08 -3.81 -10.11
N LEU A 125 26.80 -4.09 -10.47
CA LEU A 125 25.67 -3.21 -10.19
C LEU A 125 25.02 -3.65 -8.87
N GLN A 126 24.97 -2.76 -7.89
CA GLN A 126 24.20 -2.97 -6.66
C GLN A 126 22.91 -2.17 -6.70
N VAL A 127 21.78 -2.83 -6.44
CA VAL A 127 20.44 -2.20 -6.38
C VAL A 127 19.93 -2.31 -4.95
N ALA A 128 19.61 -1.17 -4.35
CA ALA A 128 18.93 -1.09 -3.07
C ALA A 128 17.45 -0.80 -3.30
N ILE A 129 16.57 -1.71 -2.88
CA ILE A 129 15.12 -1.55 -3.00
C ILE A 129 14.58 -0.96 -1.70
N GLN A 130 13.60 -0.06 -1.83
CA GLN A 130 12.91 0.54 -0.69
C GLN A 130 11.43 0.16 -0.72
N SER A 131 10.96 -0.45 0.37
CA SER A 131 9.55 -0.65 0.64
C SER A 131 9.00 0.53 1.43
N ARG A 132 7.85 1.09 1.00
CA ARG A 132 7.18 2.20 1.68
C ARG A 132 5.75 1.80 2.01
N ILE A 133 5.43 1.69 3.31
CA ILE A 133 4.16 1.18 3.85
C ILE A 133 3.44 2.29 4.58
N LYS A 134 2.14 2.46 4.33
CA LYS A 134 1.31 3.43 5.03
C LYS A 134 1.14 3.03 6.50
N VAL A 135 1.28 4.01 7.39
CA VAL A 135 1.00 3.86 8.83
C VAL A 135 -0.08 4.87 9.20
N PHE A 136 -1.23 4.37 9.63
CA PHE A 136 -2.35 5.20 10.08
C PHE A 136 -2.30 5.27 11.60
N TRP A 137 -1.88 6.44 12.13
CA TRP A 137 -2.05 6.74 13.54
C TRP A 137 -3.52 7.00 13.80
N ARG A 138 -4.13 6.14 14.60
CA ARG A 138 -5.56 6.19 14.90
C ARG A 138 -5.78 6.61 16.36
N PRO A 139 -6.37 7.80 16.62
CA PRO A 139 -6.77 8.24 17.95
C PRO A 139 -7.62 7.20 18.67
N ALA A 140 -7.54 7.20 20.00
CA ALA A 140 -8.25 6.23 20.84
C ALA A 140 -9.78 6.22 20.61
N ALA A 141 -10.36 7.40 20.42
CA ALA A 141 -11.79 7.56 20.15
C ALA A 141 -12.24 6.97 18.80
N LEU A 142 -11.30 6.76 17.87
CA LEU A 142 -11.56 6.24 16.53
C LEU A 142 -11.26 4.75 16.40
N ARG A 143 -11.02 4.03 17.49
CA ARG A 143 -10.79 2.59 17.41
C ARG A 143 -12.03 1.88 16.86
N LYS A 144 -11.90 1.29 15.69
CA LYS A 144 -13.00 0.55 15.03
C LYS A 144 -13.42 -0.65 15.85
N LYS A 145 -14.72 -0.90 15.87
CA LYS A 145 -15.30 -2.15 16.39
C LYS A 145 -15.05 -3.29 15.39
N ALA A 146 -15.05 -4.51 15.86
CA ALA A 146 -14.90 -5.68 15.00
C ALA A 146 -16.02 -5.70 13.92
N GLY A 147 -15.63 -5.81 12.65
CA GLY A 147 -16.55 -5.84 11.52
C GLY A 147 -17.08 -4.47 11.08
N GLU A 148 -16.69 -3.37 11.72
CA GLU A 148 -17.08 -2.03 11.30
C GLU A 148 -16.44 -1.67 9.96
N LYS A 149 -17.28 -1.26 9.00
CA LYS A 149 -16.88 -0.93 7.61
C LYS A 149 -17.11 0.56 7.37
N VAL A 150 -16.27 1.42 7.96
CA VAL A 150 -16.36 2.87 7.79
C VAL A 150 -16.18 3.32 6.35
N GLU A 151 -15.51 2.52 5.53
CA GLU A 151 -15.27 2.75 4.11
C GLU A 151 -16.57 2.80 3.29
N LEU A 152 -17.64 2.14 3.77
CA LEU A 152 -18.96 2.20 3.14
C LEU A 152 -19.70 3.53 3.37
N GLN A 153 -19.18 4.40 4.22
CA GLN A 153 -19.71 5.76 4.41
C GLN A 153 -19.21 6.73 3.33
N LEU A 154 -18.32 6.29 2.41
CA LEU A 154 -17.88 7.09 1.26
C LEU A 154 -19.12 7.57 0.48
N GLN A 155 -19.21 8.88 0.27
CA GLN A 155 -20.23 9.49 -0.57
C GLN A 155 -19.67 9.68 -1.98
N VAL A 156 -20.42 9.25 -2.97
CA VAL A 156 -20.00 9.35 -4.37
C VAL A 156 -21.12 10.03 -5.16
N SER A 157 -20.74 10.98 -6.00
CA SER A 157 -21.65 11.59 -6.98
C SER A 157 -21.03 11.54 -8.37
N GLN A 158 -21.89 11.46 -9.39
CA GLN A 158 -21.50 11.35 -10.79
C GLN A 158 -22.02 12.52 -11.60
N LEU A 159 -21.14 13.12 -12.40
CA LEU A 159 -21.50 14.08 -13.45
C LEU A 159 -20.81 13.68 -14.77
N GLY A 160 -21.55 13.09 -15.67
CA GLY A 160 -21.00 12.51 -16.89
C GLY A 160 -20.03 11.37 -16.59
N ASN A 161 -18.77 11.53 -17.00
CA ASN A 161 -17.68 10.60 -16.73
C ASN A 161 -16.83 10.97 -15.51
N GLN A 162 -17.17 12.03 -14.80
CA GLN A 162 -16.51 12.46 -13.58
C GLN A 162 -17.21 11.91 -12.35
N LEU A 163 -16.42 11.34 -11.42
CA LEU A 163 -16.88 10.93 -10.10
C LEU A 163 -16.23 11.81 -9.04
N THR A 164 -17.07 12.34 -8.16
CA THR A 164 -16.64 13.04 -6.95
C THR A 164 -16.73 12.09 -5.76
N LEU A 165 -15.61 11.82 -5.11
CA LEU A 165 -15.48 10.93 -3.97
C LEU A 165 -15.29 11.78 -2.71
N LYS A 166 -16.31 11.88 -1.87
CA LYS A 166 -16.28 12.63 -0.61
C LYS A 166 -16.17 11.67 0.56
N ASN A 167 -15.13 11.82 1.35
CA ASN A 167 -14.91 11.09 2.59
C ASN A 167 -15.46 11.89 3.78
N PRO A 168 -16.61 11.55 4.35
CA PRO A 168 -17.15 12.22 5.53
C PRO A 168 -16.58 11.69 6.83
N THR A 169 -15.71 10.68 6.77
CA THR A 169 -15.20 9.95 7.96
C THR A 169 -13.90 10.54 8.48
N ALA A 170 -13.56 10.19 9.69
CA ALA A 170 -12.30 10.53 10.35
C ALA A 170 -11.11 9.64 9.90
N TYR A 171 -11.31 8.71 8.96
CA TYR A 171 -10.32 7.73 8.53
C TYR A 171 -9.82 8.02 7.11
N TYR A 172 -8.60 7.61 6.80
CA TYR A 172 -8.12 7.58 5.42
C TYR A 172 -8.79 6.44 4.65
N LEU A 173 -9.44 6.75 3.53
CA LEU A 173 -10.02 5.76 2.64
C LEU A 173 -9.12 5.57 1.42
N THR A 174 -8.82 4.32 1.06
CA THR A 174 -8.02 4.01 -0.13
C THR A 174 -8.89 3.26 -1.14
N ILE A 175 -9.15 3.88 -2.27
CA ILE A 175 -9.87 3.28 -3.39
C ILE A 175 -8.84 2.73 -4.36
N ALA A 176 -8.76 1.40 -4.42
CA ALA A 176 -7.76 0.70 -5.22
C ALA A 176 -8.35 0.10 -6.50
N TYR A 177 -9.65 0.12 -6.66
CA TYR A 177 -10.33 -0.39 -7.83
C TYR A 177 -11.49 0.53 -8.23
N LEU A 178 -11.61 0.83 -9.51
CA LEU A 178 -12.76 1.45 -10.13
C LEU A 178 -12.88 0.92 -11.55
N GLY A 179 -13.97 0.22 -11.86
CA GLY A 179 -14.13 -0.44 -13.14
C GLY A 179 -15.60 -0.68 -13.51
N ARG A 180 -15.82 -1.10 -14.74
CA ARG A 180 -17.16 -1.47 -15.24
C ARG A 180 -17.64 -2.83 -14.69
N ASN A 181 -16.71 -3.71 -14.37
CA ASN A 181 -16.96 -5.04 -13.83
C ASN A 181 -15.74 -5.45 -12.98
N GLU A 182 -15.70 -6.66 -12.45
CA GLU A 182 -14.61 -7.17 -11.59
C GLU A 182 -13.33 -7.58 -12.36
N LYS A 183 -13.30 -7.45 -13.69
CA LYS A 183 -12.22 -7.99 -14.54
C LYS A 183 -11.15 -6.96 -14.93
N GLY A 184 -11.30 -5.71 -14.56
CA GLY A 184 -10.32 -4.68 -14.88
C GLY A 184 -10.75 -3.28 -14.48
N VAL A 185 -9.76 -2.45 -14.14
CA VAL A 185 -9.98 -1.03 -13.83
C VAL A 185 -10.14 -0.21 -15.11
N PHE A 186 -10.76 0.95 -14.99
CA PHE A 186 -10.83 1.89 -16.11
C PHE A 186 -9.42 2.30 -16.57
N PRO A 187 -9.22 2.45 -17.88
CA PRO A 187 -7.93 2.93 -18.41
C PRO A 187 -7.54 4.27 -17.77
N GLY A 188 -6.31 4.33 -17.26
CA GLY A 188 -5.79 5.53 -16.58
C GLY A 188 -6.21 5.68 -15.12
N PHE A 189 -7.06 4.81 -14.58
CA PHE A 189 -7.36 4.84 -13.14
C PHE A 189 -6.10 4.55 -12.32
N LYS A 190 -5.88 5.41 -11.33
CA LYS A 190 -4.83 5.23 -10.32
C LYS A 190 -5.47 5.10 -8.96
N THR A 191 -4.88 4.27 -8.10
CA THR A 191 -5.30 4.17 -6.70
C THR A 191 -5.36 5.56 -6.07
N VAL A 192 -6.51 5.89 -5.48
CA VAL A 192 -6.79 7.16 -4.83
C VAL A 192 -6.86 6.96 -3.33
N MET A 193 -6.13 7.78 -2.57
CA MET A 193 -6.28 7.86 -1.11
C MET A 193 -6.96 9.18 -0.76
N ILE A 194 -8.05 9.09 0.00
CA ILE A 194 -8.89 10.22 0.38
C ILE A 194 -8.67 10.47 1.87
N ALA A 195 -8.13 11.64 2.20
CA ALA A 195 -7.89 12.02 3.58
C ALA A 195 -9.21 12.16 4.37
N PRO A 196 -9.17 12.14 5.70
CA PRO A 196 -10.33 12.43 6.53
C PRO A 196 -11.00 13.76 6.13
N PHE A 197 -12.33 13.76 6.05
CA PHE A 197 -13.15 14.94 5.76
C PHE A 197 -12.81 15.68 4.46
N SER A 198 -12.26 14.96 3.47
CA SER A 198 -11.83 15.54 2.20
C SER A 198 -12.58 14.98 0.99
N THR A 199 -12.39 15.61 -0.15
CA THR A 199 -13.03 15.24 -1.43
C THR A 199 -11.96 15.14 -2.50
N VAL A 200 -12.08 14.13 -3.36
CA VAL A 200 -11.20 13.90 -4.52
C VAL A 200 -12.05 13.60 -5.74
N ASN A 201 -11.63 14.11 -6.89
CA ASN A 201 -12.26 13.80 -8.17
C ASN A 201 -11.45 12.72 -8.92
N THR A 202 -12.18 11.82 -9.56
CA THR A 202 -11.62 10.84 -10.50
C THR A 202 -12.52 10.74 -11.72
N ASN A 203 -12.06 10.06 -12.77
CA ASN A 203 -12.87 9.89 -13.96
C ASN A 203 -12.92 8.42 -14.40
N THR A 204 -13.91 8.10 -15.21
CA THR A 204 -14.17 6.77 -15.76
C THR A 204 -13.72 6.63 -17.23
N GLY A 205 -12.90 7.58 -17.71
CA GLY A 205 -12.48 7.66 -19.10
C GLY A 205 -13.66 7.91 -20.03
N SER A 206 -13.89 7.06 -21.01
CA SER A 206 -15.00 7.15 -21.95
C SER A 206 -16.32 6.51 -21.45
N TYR A 207 -16.31 5.92 -20.23
CA TYR A 207 -17.49 5.24 -19.71
C TYR A 207 -18.43 6.22 -19.00
N SER A 208 -19.65 6.35 -19.55
CA SER A 208 -20.71 7.23 -19.02
C SER A 208 -21.90 6.45 -18.43
N GLY A 209 -21.75 5.15 -18.20
CA GLY A 209 -22.79 4.34 -17.57
C GLY A 209 -22.99 4.70 -16.10
N SER A 210 -24.05 4.19 -15.49
CA SER A 210 -24.45 4.46 -14.11
C SER A 210 -24.08 3.36 -13.12
N GLN A 211 -23.51 2.25 -13.58
CA GLN A 211 -23.12 1.13 -12.73
C GLN A 211 -21.61 0.93 -12.75
N PHE A 212 -21.02 0.83 -11.58
CA PHE A 212 -19.58 0.67 -11.38
C PHE A 212 -19.29 -0.37 -10.33
N TYR A 213 -18.07 -0.93 -10.40
CA TYR A 213 -17.45 -1.66 -9.32
C TYR A 213 -16.36 -0.78 -8.70
N LEU A 214 -16.47 -0.57 -7.40
CA LEU A 214 -15.49 0.16 -6.61
C LEU A 214 -14.89 -0.78 -5.58
N GLY A 215 -13.56 -0.80 -5.49
CA GLY A 215 -12.87 -1.59 -4.48
C GLY A 215 -12.06 -0.69 -3.54
N TYR A 216 -12.27 -0.87 -2.25
CA TYR A 216 -11.50 -0.20 -1.23
C TYR A 216 -10.58 -1.19 -0.50
N MET A 217 -9.52 -0.64 0.09
CA MET A 217 -8.60 -1.43 0.90
C MET A 217 -9.01 -1.35 2.37
N ASP A 218 -9.21 -2.49 3.02
CA ASP A 218 -9.48 -2.54 4.46
C ASP A 218 -8.21 -2.33 5.31
N ASP A 219 -8.35 -2.30 6.64
CA ASP A 219 -7.25 -2.12 7.59
C ASP A 219 -6.16 -3.21 7.51
N TYR A 220 -6.51 -4.39 7.00
CA TYR A 220 -5.60 -5.53 6.83
C TYR A 220 -4.91 -5.55 5.46
N GLY A 221 -5.28 -4.63 4.56
CA GLY A 221 -4.74 -4.57 3.21
C GLY A 221 -5.45 -5.49 2.22
N ALA A 222 -6.62 -6.00 2.56
CA ALA A 222 -7.45 -6.77 1.63
C ALA A 222 -8.33 -5.83 0.79
N LEU A 223 -8.43 -6.12 -0.51
CA LEU A 223 -9.35 -5.44 -1.42
C LEU A 223 -10.78 -5.91 -1.16
N ARG A 224 -11.67 -4.98 -0.86
CA ARG A 224 -13.10 -5.22 -0.67
C ARG A 224 -13.88 -4.57 -1.78
N MET A 225 -14.65 -5.38 -2.51
CA MET A 225 -15.43 -4.92 -3.66
C MET A 225 -16.80 -4.44 -3.23
N THR A 226 -17.26 -3.38 -3.86
CA THR A 226 -18.60 -2.82 -3.74
C THR A 226 -19.14 -2.49 -5.14
N THR A 227 -20.45 -2.43 -5.28
CA THR A 227 -21.10 -1.87 -6.45
C THR A 227 -21.56 -0.44 -6.18
N LEU A 228 -21.49 0.38 -7.20
CA LEU A 228 -22.00 1.75 -7.24
C LEU A 228 -23.12 1.81 -8.27
N ASN A 229 -24.28 2.29 -7.87
CA ASN A 229 -25.40 2.60 -8.76
C ASN A 229 -25.68 4.10 -8.65
N CYS A 230 -25.49 4.82 -9.74
CA CYS A 230 -25.52 6.28 -9.80
C CYS A 230 -26.75 6.79 -10.57
N SER A 231 -27.41 7.80 -10.02
CA SER A 231 -28.43 8.63 -10.69
C SER A 231 -28.22 10.09 -10.28
N GLY A 232 -26.98 10.60 -10.49
CA GLY A 232 -26.46 11.80 -9.86
C GLY A 232 -25.71 11.43 -8.58
N GLU A 233 -26.40 11.16 -7.49
CA GLU A 233 -25.84 10.52 -6.31
C GLU A 233 -25.74 9.00 -6.50
N CYS A 234 -24.66 8.42 -5.96
CA CYS A 234 -24.37 7.00 -6.11
C CYS A 234 -24.64 6.25 -4.80
N ARG A 235 -25.26 5.09 -4.90
CA ARG A 235 -25.46 4.18 -3.77
C ARG A 235 -24.37 3.11 -3.78
N LEU A 236 -23.62 3.01 -2.68
CA LEU A 236 -22.66 1.93 -2.44
C LEU A 236 -23.39 0.71 -1.85
N GLN A 237 -23.10 -0.46 -2.42
CA GLN A 237 -23.59 -1.74 -1.89
C GLN A 237 -22.40 -2.72 -1.80
N ALA A 238 -22.22 -3.35 -0.65
CA ALA A 238 -21.21 -4.39 -0.51
C ALA A 238 -21.54 -5.56 -1.46
N VAL A 239 -20.53 -6.05 -2.18
CA VAL A 239 -20.66 -7.30 -2.92
C VAL A 239 -20.56 -8.42 -1.90
N GLU A 240 -21.63 -9.21 -1.75
CA GLU A 240 -21.60 -10.42 -0.93
C GLU A 240 -20.65 -11.42 -1.58
N ALA A 241 -19.72 -11.95 -0.79
CA ALA A 241 -18.86 -13.04 -1.26
C ALA A 241 -19.76 -14.22 -1.67
N LYS A 242 -19.71 -14.60 -2.94
CA LYS A 242 -20.33 -15.88 -3.36
C LYS A 242 -19.70 -16.98 -2.52
N LYS A 243 -20.55 -17.65 -1.73
CA LYS A 243 -20.18 -18.84 -0.97
C LYS A 243 -19.78 -19.99 -1.89
#